data_b6ceb4d9e0f99d813d33a620fa622a4e
#
_entry.id   b6ceb4d9e0f99d813d33a620fa622a4e
#
_cell.length_a   1.000
_cell.length_b   1.000
_cell.length_c   1.000
_cell.angle_alpha   90.00
_cell.angle_beta   90.00
_cell.angle_gamma   90.00
#
_symmetry.space_group_name_H-M   'P 1'
#
loop_
_entity.id
_entity.type
_entity.pdbx_description
1 polymer ?
#
loop_
_entity_poly.entity_id
_entity_poly.type
_entity_poly.pdbx_seq_one_letter_code
_entity_poly.pdbx_strand_id
1 'polypeptide(L)'
;MILVDSNIPMYLVGAAHPHKADARRLLEHALSADERLVTDAEVLQEILHRYVAIDRRDAIQPAFDAILGVVDEVLPVTVEDAERAKVIVLGHRQLSARDALHAAVMQRAEITRIMSFDRGFDAIPGLARMHQ
;
A
#
# COMPACT_ATOMS: atom_id res chain seq x y z
N MET A 1 2.50 5.81 12.58
CA MET A 1 2.54 5.83 11.08
C MET A 1 1.82 4.62 10.51
N ILE A 2 1.16 4.82 9.40
CA ILE A 2 0.46 3.75 8.67
C ILE A 2 0.90 3.87 7.21
N LEU A 3 1.37 2.77 6.61
CA LEU A 3 1.63 2.73 5.17
C LEU A 3 0.33 2.41 4.43
N VAL A 4 -0.01 3.22 3.43
CA VAL A 4 -1.21 3.04 2.62
C VAL A 4 -0.85 2.29 1.35
N ASP A 5 -1.46 1.12 1.15
CA ASP A 5 -1.21 0.24 0.00
C ASP A 5 -1.98 0.72 -1.24
N SER A 6 -1.57 0.25 -2.41
CA SER A 6 -2.10 0.65 -3.71
C SER A 6 -3.59 0.39 -3.88
N ASN A 7 -4.11 -0.68 -3.28
CA ASN A 7 -5.54 -1.02 -3.42
C ASN A 7 -6.46 0.01 -2.76
N ILE A 8 -5.98 0.78 -1.79
CA ILE A 8 -6.80 1.83 -1.16
C ILE A 8 -7.16 2.94 -2.17
N PRO A 9 -6.20 3.66 -2.79
CA PRO A 9 -6.58 4.67 -3.78
C PRO A 9 -7.27 4.07 -5.01
N MET A 10 -6.92 2.84 -5.40
CA MET A 10 -7.53 2.21 -6.56
C MET A 10 -9.01 1.91 -6.36
N TYR A 11 -9.43 1.47 -5.16
CA TYR A 11 -10.85 1.30 -4.85
C TYR A 11 -11.57 2.64 -4.74
N LEU A 12 -10.91 3.68 -4.23
CA LEU A 12 -11.52 5.02 -4.11
C LEU A 12 -11.91 5.61 -5.47
N VAL A 13 -11.07 5.42 -6.49
CA VAL A 13 -11.32 5.99 -7.83
C VAL A 13 -12.01 5.02 -8.77
N GLY A 14 -12.17 3.76 -8.37
CA GLY A 14 -12.75 2.70 -9.20
C GLY A 14 -14.26 2.71 -9.23
N ALA A 15 -14.83 1.73 -9.95
CA ALA A 15 -16.26 1.51 -10.01
C ALA A 15 -16.82 1.09 -8.65
N ALA A 16 -18.16 1.10 -8.52
CA ALA A 16 -18.83 0.69 -7.28
C ALA A 16 -18.37 -0.72 -6.85
N HIS A 17 -17.92 -0.83 -5.60
CA HIS A 17 -17.45 -2.07 -4.99
C HIS A 17 -17.55 -1.91 -3.47
N PRO A 18 -17.80 -3.00 -2.70
CA PRO A 18 -17.85 -2.91 -1.23
C PRO A 18 -16.60 -2.26 -0.63
N HIS A 19 -15.41 -2.54 -1.17
CA HIS A 19 -14.17 -1.97 -0.70
C HIS A 19 -14.02 -0.47 -0.96
N LYS A 20 -14.81 0.11 -1.86
CA LYS A 20 -14.80 1.56 -2.07
C LYS A 20 -15.24 2.30 -0.82
N ALA A 21 -16.34 1.88 -0.21
CA ALA A 21 -16.83 2.44 1.05
C ALA A 21 -15.86 2.13 2.20
N ASP A 22 -15.30 0.93 2.22
CA ASP A 22 -14.34 0.51 3.24
C ASP A 22 -13.06 1.35 3.17
N ALA A 23 -12.51 1.57 1.98
CA ALA A 23 -11.32 2.40 1.79
C ALA A 23 -11.56 3.84 2.28
N ARG A 24 -12.71 4.41 1.94
CA ARG A 24 -13.08 5.76 2.40
C ARG A 24 -13.15 5.82 3.93
N ARG A 25 -13.82 4.85 4.53
CA ARG A 25 -14.00 4.79 5.99
C ARG A 25 -12.66 4.63 6.71
N LEU A 26 -11.77 3.79 6.20
CA LEU A 26 -10.43 3.59 6.77
C LEU A 26 -9.63 4.89 6.76
N LEU A 27 -9.63 5.59 5.61
CA LEU A 27 -8.92 6.87 5.49
C LEU A 27 -9.52 7.95 6.39
N GLU A 28 -10.85 8.10 6.39
CA GLU A 28 -11.52 9.08 7.24
C GLU A 28 -11.24 8.82 8.72
N HIS A 29 -11.27 7.55 9.14
CA HIS A 29 -10.97 7.18 10.51
C HIS A 29 -9.52 7.52 10.90
N ALA A 30 -8.57 7.16 10.05
CA ALA A 30 -7.15 7.44 10.31
C ALA A 30 -6.87 8.95 10.37
N LEU A 31 -7.44 9.72 9.44
CA LEU A 31 -7.28 11.17 9.41
C LEU A 31 -7.94 11.82 10.63
N SER A 32 -9.11 11.35 11.06
CA SER A 32 -9.79 11.85 12.26
C SER A 32 -9.01 11.54 13.53
N ALA A 33 -8.27 10.44 13.57
CA ALA A 33 -7.41 10.07 14.68
C ALA A 33 -6.04 10.75 14.63
N ASP A 34 -5.84 11.66 13.69
CA ASP A 34 -4.58 12.39 13.48
C ASP A 34 -3.39 11.44 13.23
N GLU A 35 -3.64 10.32 12.57
CA GLU A 35 -2.61 9.36 12.22
C GLU A 35 -1.77 9.89 11.06
N ARG A 36 -0.45 9.67 11.14
CA ARG A 36 0.43 9.99 10.03
C ARG A 36 0.36 8.88 8.98
N LEU A 37 -0.09 9.23 7.78
CA LEU A 37 -0.16 8.32 6.63
C LEU A 37 1.05 8.53 5.74
N VAL A 38 1.65 7.42 5.31
CA VAL A 38 2.75 7.42 4.33
C VAL A 38 2.48 6.36 3.29
N THR A 39 3.23 6.39 2.20
CA THR A 39 3.24 5.31 1.21
C THR A 39 4.68 5.12 0.75
N ASP A 40 4.90 4.23 -0.23
CA ASP A 40 6.22 4.07 -0.82
C ASP A 40 6.17 4.16 -2.34
N ALA A 41 7.34 4.27 -2.97
CA ALA A 41 7.46 4.42 -4.42
C ALA A 41 6.90 3.18 -5.15
N GLU A 42 6.96 2.00 -4.55
CA GLU A 42 6.41 0.77 -5.15
C GLU A 42 4.89 0.83 -5.27
N VAL A 43 4.19 1.47 -4.33
CA VAL A 43 2.74 1.71 -4.44
C VAL A 43 2.43 2.49 -5.72
N LEU A 44 3.19 3.53 -6.00
CA LEU A 44 3.00 4.33 -7.22
C LEU A 44 3.28 3.49 -8.47
N GLN A 45 4.31 2.66 -8.43
CA GLN A 45 4.64 1.75 -9.53
C GLN A 45 3.51 0.72 -9.75
N GLU A 46 2.93 0.17 -8.69
CA GLU A 46 1.82 -0.78 -8.80
C GLU A 46 0.59 -0.16 -9.47
N ILE A 47 0.29 1.09 -9.15
CA ILE A 47 -0.81 1.83 -9.78
C ILE A 47 -0.56 1.94 -11.29
N LEU A 48 0.65 2.34 -11.67
CA LEU A 48 1.04 2.43 -13.08
C LEU A 48 0.93 1.06 -13.76
N HIS A 49 1.53 0.05 -13.15
CA HIS A 49 1.57 -1.30 -13.70
C HIS A 49 0.17 -1.86 -13.94
N ARG A 50 -0.70 -1.75 -12.94
CA ARG A 50 -2.06 -2.29 -13.03
C ARG A 50 -2.89 -1.60 -14.09
N TYR A 51 -2.90 -0.26 -14.11
CA TYR A 51 -3.75 0.48 -15.03
C TYR A 51 -3.24 0.44 -16.48
N VAL A 52 -1.92 0.30 -16.69
CA VAL A 52 -1.38 0.02 -18.02
C VAL A 52 -1.81 -1.39 -18.47
N ALA A 53 -1.71 -2.37 -17.59
CA ALA A 53 -2.04 -3.77 -17.92
C ALA A 53 -3.51 -3.96 -18.31
N ILE A 54 -4.44 -3.24 -17.68
CA ILE A 54 -5.87 -3.34 -17.96
C ILE A 54 -6.39 -2.25 -18.93
N ASP A 55 -5.47 -1.51 -19.54
CA ASP A 55 -5.78 -0.42 -20.48
C ASP A 55 -6.71 0.65 -19.87
N ARG A 56 -6.41 1.09 -18.66
CA ARG A 56 -7.13 2.13 -17.95
C ARG A 56 -6.21 3.26 -17.54
N ARG A 57 -5.45 3.79 -18.49
CA ARG A 57 -4.51 4.90 -18.26
C ARG A 57 -5.23 6.15 -17.75
N ASP A 58 -6.52 6.30 -18.06
CA ASP A 58 -7.37 7.39 -17.57
C ASP A 58 -7.51 7.39 -16.04
N ALA A 59 -7.35 6.24 -15.39
CA ALA A 59 -7.47 6.11 -13.95
C ALA A 59 -6.15 6.42 -13.19
N ILE A 60 -5.02 6.53 -13.89
CA ILE A 60 -3.71 6.73 -13.25
C ILE A 60 -3.67 8.04 -12.47
N GLN A 61 -3.97 9.17 -13.10
CA GLN A 61 -3.90 10.47 -12.43
C GLN A 61 -4.87 10.58 -11.26
N PRO A 62 -6.16 10.16 -11.40
CA PRO A 62 -7.06 10.16 -10.25
C PRO A 62 -6.54 9.32 -9.06
N ALA A 63 -5.94 8.15 -9.32
CA ALA A 63 -5.39 7.32 -8.25
C ALA A 63 -4.17 7.96 -7.58
N PHE A 64 -3.29 8.57 -8.36
CA PHE A 64 -2.15 9.33 -7.84
C PHE A 64 -2.64 10.50 -6.98
N ASP A 65 -3.61 11.27 -7.46
CA ASP A 65 -4.18 12.38 -6.71
C ASP A 65 -4.80 11.92 -5.39
N ALA A 66 -5.50 10.78 -5.41
CA ALA A 66 -6.13 10.23 -4.21
C ALA A 66 -5.11 9.87 -3.14
N ILE A 67 -4.01 9.19 -3.51
CA ILE A 67 -3.02 8.78 -2.50
C ILE A 67 -2.11 9.94 -2.09
N LEU A 68 -1.62 10.72 -3.04
CA LEU A 68 -0.72 11.84 -2.74
C LEU A 68 -1.43 12.95 -1.96
N GLY A 69 -2.75 13.02 -2.06
CA GLY A 69 -3.56 13.98 -1.31
C GLY A 69 -3.73 13.65 0.16
N VAL A 70 -3.46 12.41 0.59
CA VAL A 70 -3.67 11.98 1.98
C VAL A 70 -2.38 11.59 2.71
N VAL A 71 -1.31 11.29 1.99
CA VAL A 71 -0.03 10.89 2.63
C VAL A 71 0.86 12.10 2.86
N ASP A 72 1.61 12.05 3.95
CA ASP A 72 2.59 13.09 4.30
C ASP A 72 3.93 12.87 3.59
N GLU A 73 4.22 11.64 3.19
CA GLU A 73 5.51 11.28 2.64
C GLU A 73 5.40 10.05 1.74
N VAL A 74 6.20 10.02 0.67
CA VAL A 74 6.41 8.84 -0.16
C VAL A 74 7.83 8.33 0.13
N LEU A 75 7.93 7.14 0.73
CA LEU A 75 9.22 6.55 1.08
C LEU A 75 9.88 5.95 -0.17
N PRO A 76 11.20 6.12 -0.34
CA PRO A 76 11.90 5.49 -1.45
C PRO A 76 12.03 3.99 -1.25
N VAL A 77 12.23 3.25 -2.35
CA VAL A 77 12.65 1.85 -2.32
C VAL A 77 14.14 1.82 -2.62
N THR A 78 14.92 1.34 -1.65
CA THR A 78 16.39 1.32 -1.76
C THR A 78 16.90 -0.07 -2.13
N VAL A 79 18.20 -0.15 -2.47
CA VAL A 79 18.85 -1.45 -2.69
C VAL A 79 18.75 -2.33 -1.45
N GLU A 80 18.89 -1.76 -0.27
CA GLU A 80 18.76 -2.50 0.99
C GLU A 80 17.35 -3.07 1.15
N ASP A 81 16.33 -2.35 0.74
CA ASP A 81 14.94 -2.82 0.76
C ASP A 81 14.77 -4.01 -0.17
N ALA A 82 15.35 -3.97 -1.37
CA ALA A 82 15.30 -5.07 -2.32
C ALA A 82 16.01 -6.32 -1.77
N GLU A 83 17.17 -6.15 -1.14
CA GLU A 83 17.89 -7.26 -0.50
C GLU A 83 17.08 -7.88 0.64
N ARG A 84 16.45 -7.07 1.47
CA ARG A 84 15.58 -7.55 2.55
C ARG A 84 14.33 -8.23 2.01
N ALA A 85 13.72 -7.67 0.97
CA ALA A 85 12.55 -8.26 0.31
C ALA A 85 12.86 -9.65 -0.25
N LYS A 86 14.05 -9.85 -0.78
CA LYS A 86 14.53 -11.16 -1.24
C LYS A 86 14.47 -12.18 -0.10
N VAL A 87 14.97 -11.82 1.07
CA VAL A 87 14.94 -12.71 2.25
C VAL A 87 13.51 -13.02 2.67
N ILE A 88 12.65 -12.00 2.68
CA ILE A 88 11.24 -12.14 3.05
C ILE A 88 10.52 -13.10 2.08
N VAL A 89 10.68 -12.89 0.78
CA VAL A 89 10.05 -13.73 -0.26
C VAL A 89 10.49 -15.19 -0.13
N LEU A 90 11.76 -15.41 0.11
CA LEU A 90 12.30 -16.77 0.24
C LEU A 90 11.77 -17.48 1.49
N GLY A 91 11.37 -16.73 2.50
CA GLY A 91 10.80 -17.27 3.74
C GLY A 91 9.28 -17.36 3.79
N HIS A 92 8.56 -16.74 2.83
CA HIS A 92 7.09 -16.65 2.83
C HIS A 92 6.53 -16.90 1.43
N ARG A 93 6.20 -18.16 1.12
CA ARG A 93 5.82 -18.58 -0.23
C ARG A 93 4.58 -17.89 -0.79
N GLN A 94 3.62 -17.51 0.06
CA GLN A 94 2.38 -16.89 -0.34
C GLN A 94 2.51 -15.38 -0.57
N LEU A 95 3.66 -14.80 -0.25
CA LEU A 95 3.87 -13.37 -0.38
C LEU A 95 4.39 -13.02 -1.78
N SER A 96 3.79 -12.01 -2.41
CA SER A 96 4.28 -11.50 -3.69
C SER A 96 5.56 -10.69 -3.50
N ALA A 97 6.34 -10.52 -4.58
CA ALA A 97 7.54 -9.70 -4.56
C ALA A 97 7.23 -8.25 -4.16
N ARG A 98 6.12 -7.71 -4.65
CA ARG A 98 5.71 -6.33 -4.33
C ARG A 98 5.38 -6.18 -2.85
N ASP A 99 4.62 -7.11 -2.30
CA ASP A 99 4.26 -7.08 -0.88
C ASP A 99 5.49 -7.23 0.01
N ALA A 100 6.46 -8.04 -0.41
CA ALA A 100 7.75 -8.17 0.28
C ALA A 100 8.54 -6.86 0.25
N LEU A 101 8.49 -6.11 -0.85
CA LEU A 101 9.11 -4.79 -0.93
C LEU A 101 8.47 -3.80 0.05
N HIS A 102 7.13 -3.77 0.13
CA HIS A 102 6.44 -2.94 1.11
C HIS A 102 6.85 -3.30 2.53
N ALA A 103 6.90 -4.60 2.84
CA ALA A 103 7.32 -5.07 4.16
C ALA A 103 8.75 -4.65 4.49
N ALA A 104 9.65 -4.73 3.51
CA ALA A 104 11.05 -4.32 3.68
C ALA A 104 11.17 -2.82 3.96
N VAL A 105 10.47 -1.98 3.18
CA VAL A 105 10.42 -0.53 3.39
C VAL A 105 9.88 -0.22 4.79
N MET A 106 8.80 -0.90 5.19
CA MET A 106 8.19 -0.72 6.50
C MET A 106 9.16 -1.08 7.63
N GLN A 107 9.88 -2.19 7.50
CA GLN A 107 10.87 -2.60 8.52
C GLN A 107 11.97 -1.56 8.66
N ARG A 108 12.50 -1.05 7.54
CA ARG A 108 13.53 0.00 7.58
C ARG A 108 13.02 1.28 8.24
N ALA A 109 11.79 1.67 7.95
CA ALA A 109 11.17 2.89 8.48
C ALA A 109 10.51 2.69 9.86
N GLU A 110 10.59 1.47 10.43
CA GLU A 110 9.97 1.12 11.71
C GLU A 110 8.46 1.34 11.72
N ILE A 111 7.81 1.03 10.60
CA ILE A 111 6.35 1.08 10.45
C ILE A 111 5.81 -0.33 10.65
N THR A 112 4.82 -0.47 11.53
CA THR A 112 4.23 -1.77 11.89
C THR A 112 2.79 -1.94 11.44
N ARG A 113 2.17 -0.89 10.86
CA ARG A 113 0.77 -0.94 10.43
C ARG A 113 0.67 -0.62 8.95
N ILE A 114 -0.15 -1.40 8.23
CA ILE A 114 -0.45 -1.19 6.82
C ILE A 114 -1.96 -1.14 6.60
N MET A 115 -2.41 -0.19 5.81
CA MET A 115 -3.80 -0.10 5.37
C MET A 115 -3.89 -0.79 4.01
N SER A 116 -4.47 -1.99 3.98
CA SER A 116 -4.52 -2.83 2.80
C SER A 116 -5.61 -3.89 2.90
N PHE A 117 -6.21 -4.25 1.78
CA PHE A 117 -7.12 -5.38 1.67
C PHE A 117 -6.40 -6.69 1.34
N ASP A 118 -5.11 -6.65 1.12
CA ASP A 118 -4.32 -7.84 0.78
C ASP A 118 -3.97 -8.64 2.03
N ARG A 119 -4.52 -9.85 2.12
CA ARG A 119 -4.30 -10.75 3.25
C ARG A 119 -2.89 -11.32 3.34
N GLY A 120 -2.10 -11.21 2.27
CA GLY A 120 -0.72 -11.68 2.27
C GLY A 120 0.12 -11.07 3.39
N PHE A 121 -0.18 -9.82 3.78
CA PHE A 121 0.52 -9.16 4.87
C PHE A 121 0.30 -9.81 6.24
N ASP A 122 -0.79 -10.56 6.43
CA ASP A 122 -1.07 -11.24 7.69
C ASP A 122 -0.02 -12.32 8.01
N ALA A 123 0.71 -12.80 7.00
CA ALA A 123 1.76 -13.79 7.16
C ALA A 123 3.06 -13.22 7.73
N ILE A 124 3.21 -11.91 7.80
CA ILE A 124 4.45 -11.25 8.22
C ILE A 124 4.36 -10.94 9.71
N PRO A 125 5.22 -11.56 10.56
CA PRO A 125 5.23 -11.26 11.99
C PRO A 125 5.52 -9.79 12.26
N GLY A 126 4.78 -9.20 13.21
CA GLY A 126 4.96 -7.81 13.61
C GLY A 126 4.25 -6.78 12.75
N LEU A 127 3.56 -7.20 11.67
CA LEU A 127 2.75 -6.33 10.83
C LEU A 127 1.28 -6.44 11.22
N ALA A 128 0.62 -5.31 11.45
CA ALA A 128 -0.82 -5.23 11.68
C ALA A 128 -1.50 -4.64 10.45
N ARG A 129 -2.43 -5.38 9.87
CA ARG A 129 -3.16 -4.95 8.69
C ARG A 129 -4.50 -4.31 9.09
N MET A 130 -4.72 -3.08 8.60
CA MET A 130 -5.98 -2.36 8.77
C MET A 130 -6.82 -2.53 7.51
N HIS A 131 -8.03 -3.07 7.65
CA HIS A 131 -8.90 -3.41 6.52
C HIS A 131 -10.40 -3.27 6.82
N GLN A 132 -10.73 -2.76 8.01
CA GLN A 132 -12.12 -2.54 8.44
C GLN A 132 -12.26 -1.22 9.16
#